data_6418d2faa53dca43729ce1ab060df634
#
_entry.id   6418d2faa53dca43729ce1ab060df634
#
_cell.length_a   1.000
_cell.length_b   1.000
_cell.length_c   1.000
_cell.angle_alpha   90.00
_cell.angle_beta   90.00
_cell.angle_gamma   90.00
#
_symmetry.space_group_name_H-M   'P 1'
#
loop_
_entity.id
_entity.type
_entity.pdbx_description
1 polymer ?
#
loop_
_entity_poly.entity_id
_entity_poly.type
_entity_poly.pdbx_seq_one_letter_code
_entity_poly.pdbx_strand_id
1 'polypeptide(L)'
;MNHFTTPQFWKLYNNLPPEVRERADVAFALLKEDPSHPSLHFERKGKGWSARISGGYRALAKARPEGLVWMWIGSHDEYERMIGLL
;
A
#
# COMPACT_ATOMS: atom_id res chain seq x y z
N MET A 1 6.18 -8.50 11.63
CA MET A 1 5.27 -7.35 11.52
C MET A 1 3.91 -7.81 11.03
N ASN A 2 2.86 -7.38 11.70
CA ASN A 2 1.50 -7.75 11.33
C ASN A 2 0.93 -6.74 10.35
N HIS A 3 0.12 -7.23 9.42
CA HIS A 3 -0.56 -6.41 8.42
C HIS A 3 -2.06 -6.61 8.53
N PHE A 4 -2.78 -5.50 8.58
CA PHE A 4 -4.23 -5.47 8.63
C PHE A 4 -4.74 -4.63 7.48
N THR A 5 -6.00 -4.80 7.12
CA THR A 5 -6.64 -4.02 6.07
C THR A 5 -7.97 -3.47 6.56
N THR A 6 -8.47 -2.44 5.87
CA THR A 6 -9.77 -1.86 6.16
C THR A 6 -10.77 -2.24 5.06
N PRO A 7 -12.08 -2.17 5.32
CA PRO A 7 -13.07 -2.34 4.26
C PRO A 7 -12.87 -1.37 3.10
N GLN A 8 -12.45 -0.13 3.41
CA GLN A 8 -12.17 0.87 2.38
C GLN A 8 -11.02 0.44 1.47
N PHE A 9 -9.96 -0.16 2.03
CA PHE A 9 -8.86 -0.68 1.23
C PHE A 9 -9.38 -1.67 0.19
N TRP A 10 -10.19 -2.63 0.60
CA TRP A 10 -10.70 -3.66 -0.31
C TRP A 10 -11.65 -3.10 -1.35
N LYS A 11 -12.42 -2.09 -0.99
CA LYS A 11 -13.28 -1.40 -1.95
C LYS A 11 -12.45 -0.76 -3.06
N LEU A 12 -11.35 -0.09 -2.70
CA LEU A 12 -10.44 0.50 -3.66
C LEU A 12 -9.71 -0.56 -4.48
N TYR A 13 -9.26 -1.62 -3.82
CA TYR A 13 -8.59 -2.74 -4.49
C TYR A 13 -9.49 -3.35 -5.57
N ASN A 14 -10.75 -3.57 -5.25
CA ASN A 14 -11.69 -4.18 -6.18
C ASN A 14 -11.98 -3.31 -7.40
N ASN A 15 -11.73 -2.02 -7.32
CA ASN A 15 -11.91 -1.09 -8.44
C ASN A 15 -10.66 -0.94 -9.31
N LEU A 16 -9.56 -1.60 -8.95
CA LEU A 16 -8.34 -1.55 -9.75
C LEU A 16 -8.46 -2.42 -11.00
N PRO A 17 -7.75 -2.07 -12.09
CA PRO A 17 -7.65 -2.99 -13.23
C PRO A 17 -7.11 -4.35 -12.80
N PRO A 18 -7.54 -5.45 -13.47
CA PRO A 18 -7.10 -6.79 -13.06
C PRO A 18 -5.59 -6.98 -12.98
N GLU A 19 -4.84 -6.43 -13.93
CA GLU A 19 -3.38 -6.54 -13.95
C GLU A 19 -2.74 -5.80 -12.77
N VAL A 20 -3.38 -4.74 -12.29
CA VAL A 20 -2.89 -4.02 -11.11
C VAL A 20 -3.18 -4.81 -9.84
N ARG A 21 -4.34 -5.45 -9.77
CA ARG A 21 -4.65 -6.33 -8.63
C ARG A 21 -3.66 -7.47 -8.50
N GLU A 22 -3.26 -8.07 -9.63
CA GLU A 22 -2.23 -9.11 -9.62
C GLU A 22 -0.91 -8.58 -9.08
N ARG A 23 -0.51 -7.38 -9.51
CA ARG A 23 0.70 -6.73 -9.02
C ARG A 23 0.59 -6.44 -7.52
N ALA A 24 -0.58 -6.02 -7.06
CA ALA A 24 -0.80 -5.75 -5.65
C ALA A 24 -0.65 -7.03 -4.81
N ASP A 25 -1.18 -8.15 -5.31
CA ASP A 25 -1.07 -9.42 -4.62
C ASP A 25 0.38 -9.87 -4.48
N VAL A 26 1.16 -9.73 -5.55
CA VAL A 26 2.59 -10.06 -5.56
C VAL A 26 3.35 -9.13 -4.59
N ALA A 27 3.07 -7.83 -4.66
CA ALA A 27 3.74 -6.87 -3.80
C ALA A 27 3.45 -7.15 -2.32
N PHE A 28 2.21 -7.50 -1.99
CA PHE A 28 1.84 -7.77 -0.61
C PHE A 28 2.50 -9.05 -0.08
N ALA A 29 2.56 -10.10 -0.91
CA ALA A 29 3.27 -11.31 -0.54
C ALA A 29 4.75 -11.03 -0.29
N LEU A 30 5.37 -10.23 -1.17
CA LEU A 30 6.77 -9.85 -1.03
C LEU A 30 7.00 -8.99 0.23
N LEU A 31 6.09 -8.08 0.51
CA LEU A 31 6.18 -7.22 1.68
C LEU A 31 6.20 -8.04 2.98
N LYS A 32 5.44 -9.12 3.05
CA LYS A 32 5.42 -9.99 4.22
C LYS A 32 6.70 -10.79 4.37
N GLU A 33 7.33 -11.16 3.26
CA GLU A 33 8.57 -11.94 3.27
C GLU A 33 9.81 -11.07 3.43
N ASP A 34 9.87 -9.95 2.70
CA ASP A 34 11.04 -9.11 2.63
C ASP A 34 10.66 -7.64 2.48
N PRO A 35 10.30 -6.97 3.58
CA PRO A 35 9.91 -5.56 3.54
C PRO A 35 10.98 -4.62 2.98
N SER A 36 12.24 -5.04 3.00
CA SER A 36 13.34 -4.22 2.50
C SER A 36 13.60 -4.41 1.00
N HIS A 37 12.82 -5.26 0.33
CA HIS A 37 13.04 -5.50 -1.11
C HIS A 37 12.92 -4.18 -1.89
N PRO A 38 13.93 -3.86 -2.75
CA PRO A 38 13.97 -2.56 -3.42
C PRO A 38 12.74 -2.24 -4.27
N SER A 39 12.11 -3.24 -4.88
CA SER A 39 10.95 -3.00 -5.76
C SER A 39 9.74 -2.44 -5.02
N LEU A 40 9.66 -2.64 -3.71
CA LEU A 40 8.53 -2.18 -2.90
C LEU A 40 8.61 -0.70 -2.55
N HIS A 41 9.80 -0.12 -2.55
CA HIS A 41 10.02 1.24 -2.03
C HIS A 41 9.23 1.47 -0.74
N PHE A 42 9.26 0.47 0.14
CA PHE A 42 8.53 0.52 1.40
C PHE A 42 9.20 1.52 2.32
N GLU A 43 8.53 2.63 2.59
CA GLU A 43 9.13 3.72 3.34
C GLU A 43 8.09 4.52 4.12
N ARG A 44 8.57 5.22 5.13
CA ARG A 44 7.73 6.10 5.91
C ARG A 44 7.44 7.39 5.14
N LYS A 45 6.16 7.80 5.14
CA LYS A 45 5.71 9.05 4.52
C LYS A 45 4.80 9.77 5.51
N GLY A 46 5.29 10.89 6.05
CA GLY A 46 4.55 11.61 7.09
C GLY A 46 4.29 10.71 8.28
N LYS A 47 3.04 10.56 8.66
CA LYS A 47 2.65 9.69 9.78
C LYS A 47 2.31 8.28 9.34
N GLY A 48 2.45 7.97 8.06
CA GLY A 48 2.08 6.67 7.52
C GLY A 48 3.24 5.99 6.83
N TRP A 49 2.93 4.90 6.14
CA TRP A 49 3.86 4.12 5.36
C TRP A 49 3.33 3.92 3.97
N SER A 50 4.22 3.87 2.99
CA SER A 50 3.83 3.63 1.61
C SER A 50 4.58 2.45 1.04
N ALA A 51 3.93 1.75 0.10
CA ALA A 51 4.55 0.68 -0.68
C ALA A 51 4.21 0.86 -2.15
N ARG A 52 5.19 0.59 -3.00
CA ARG A 52 5.00 0.62 -4.44
C ARG A 52 4.34 -0.68 -4.89
N ILE A 53 3.23 -0.55 -5.60
CA ILE A 53 2.52 -1.69 -6.19
C ILE A 53 3.04 -1.95 -7.60
N SER A 54 3.17 -0.87 -8.38
CA SER A 54 3.75 -0.86 -9.72
C SER A 54 4.21 0.57 -10.00
N GLY A 55 4.71 0.83 -11.21
CA GLY A 55 5.17 2.18 -11.56
C GLY A 55 4.12 3.26 -11.35
N GLY A 56 2.85 2.94 -11.61
CA GLY A 56 1.76 3.91 -11.53
C GLY A 56 0.85 3.76 -10.32
N TYR A 57 1.13 2.85 -9.39
CA TYR A 57 0.22 2.58 -8.27
C TYR A 57 0.95 2.46 -6.94
N ARG A 58 0.29 2.89 -5.86
CA ARG A 58 0.83 2.90 -4.50
C ARG A 58 -0.22 2.46 -3.50
N ALA A 59 0.24 1.99 -2.33
CA ALA A 59 -0.62 1.70 -1.19
C ALA A 59 -0.13 2.44 0.03
N LEU A 60 -1.05 2.82 0.92
CA LEU A 60 -0.74 3.56 2.14
C LEU A 60 -1.27 2.84 3.37
N ALA A 61 -0.47 2.87 4.43
CA ALA A 61 -0.84 2.28 5.72
C ALA A 61 -0.55 3.26 6.84
N LYS A 62 -1.25 3.07 7.96
CA LYS A 62 -0.95 3.75 9.22
C LYS A 62 -0.37 2.74 10.20
N ALA A 63 0.61 3.20 10.99
CA ALA A 63 1.19 2.37 12.04
C ALA A 63 0.28 2.35 13.26
N ARG A 64 0.12 1.16 13.84
CA ARG A 64 -0.61 0.93 15.09
C ARG A 64 0.26 0.03 15.97
N PRO A 65 0.01 -0.04 17.27
CA PRO A 65 0.80 -0.93 18.12
C PRO A 65 0.78 -2.38 17.65
N GLU A 66 -0.32 -2.85 17.06
CA GLU A 66 -0.46 -4.22 16.58
C GLU A 66 0.23 -4.48 15.26
N GLY A 67 0.54 -3.43 14.47
CA GLY A 67 1.15 -3.56 13.14
C GLY A 67 0.73 -2.43 12.21
N LEU A 68 0.74 -2.70 10.92
CA LEU A 68 0.34 -1.73 9.91
C LEU A 68 -1.08 -1.98 9.45
N VAL A 69 -1.87 -0.91 9.34
CA VAL A 69 -3.24 -0.97 8.84
C VAL A 69 -3.28 -0.33 7.45
N TRP A 70 -3.40 -1.15 6.43
CA TRP A 70 -3.48 -0.69 5.04
C TRP A 70 -4.88 -0.16 4.78
N MET A 71 -4.95 1.11 4.43
CA MET A 71 -6.21 1.84 4.36
C MET A 71 -6.50 2.41 2.98
N TRP A 72 -5.52 2.43 2.08
CA TRP A 72 -5.70 3.03 0.76
C TRP A 72 -4.79 2.36 -0.26
N ILE A 73 -5.29 2.23 -1.49
CA ILE A 73 -4.53 1.79 -2.65
C ILE A 73 -5.11 2.50 -3.87
N GLY A 74 -4.24 2.99 -4.75
CA GLY A 74 -4.69 3.72 -5.91
C GLY A 74 -3.54 4.20 -6.77
N SER A 75 -3.84 5.11 -7.70
CA SER A 75 -2.86 5.63 -8.65
C SER A 75 -1.85 6.55 -7.96
N HIS A 76 -0.68 6.70 -8.61
CA HIS A 76 0.37 7.59 -8.13
C HIS A 76 -0.11 9.04 -8.03
N ASP A 77 -0.94 9.49 -8.97
CA ASP A 77 -1.46 10.86 -8.94
C ASP A 77 -2.34 11.08 -7.70
N GLU A 78 -3.20 10.13 -7.39
CA GLU A 78 -4.01 10.19 -6.18
C GLU A 78 -3.15 10.07 -4.92
N TYR A 79 -2.11 9.23 -4.97
CA TYR A 79 -1.18 9.05 -3.87
C TYR A 79 -0.53 10.36 -3.46
N GLU A 80 -0.11 11.19 -4.44
CA GLU A 80 0.51 12.48 -4.14
C GLU A 80 -0.43 13.38 -3.35
N ARG A 81 -1.73 13.30 -3.62
CA ARG A 81 -2.73 14.06 -2.86
C ARG A 81 -2.97 13.44 -1.48
N MET A 82 -2.97 12.11 -1.40
CA MET A 82 -3.26 11.40 -0.16
C MET A 82 -2.17 11.57 0.90
N ILE A 83 -0.89 11.57 0.51
CA ILE A 83 0.19 11.73 1.47
C ILE A 83 0.14 13.07 2.18
N GLY A 84 -0.43 14.10 1.55
CA GLY A 84 -0.61 15.39 2.18
C GLY A 84 -1.64 15.39 3.30
N LEU A 85 -2.46 14.34 3.38
CA LEU A 85 -3.49 14.19 4.41
C LEU A 85 -3.04 13.33 5.59
N LEU A 86 -1.86 12.72 5.50
CA LEU A 86 -1.35 11.84 6.56
C LEU A 86 -0.64 12.63 7.70
#